data_f678917d8b250342c5cdbc9c69ac7849
#
_entry.id   f678917d8b250342c5cdbc9c69ac7849
#
_cell.length_a   1.000
_cell.length_b   1.000
_cell.length_c   1.000
_cell.angle_alpha   90.00
_cell.angle_beta   90.00
_cell.angle_gamma   90.00
#
_symmetry.space_group_name_H-M   'P 1'
#
loop_
_entity.id
_entity.type
_entity.pdbx_description
1 polymer ?
#
loop_
_entity_poly.entity_id
_entity_poly.type
_entity_poly.pdbx_seq_one_letter_code
_entity_poly.pdbx_strand_id
1 'polypeptide(L)'
;MDGASGGFVWPFLYPHSEWDFRLEQVRSINVSGHKFGLVYPGIGWLIFREKSDLVDLVFEENYLGKTDPTFTLNFSTGSAMVLAQYYNLVRYGRAGYTYIMKNMQQNARVLAEKLEAMGRFELIGPDEEQLPLVAFQLTEGNDFDEFDVAWQLSAERG
;
A
#
# COMPACT_ATOMS: atom_id res chain seq x y z
N MET A 1 -0.59 12.62 4.64
CA MET A 1 -1.49 11.43 4.50
C MET A 1 -0.63 10.19 4.24
N ASP A 2 -0.79 9.18 5.07
CA ASP A 2 -0.14 7.89 4.82
C ASP A 2 -0.97 7.06 3.85
N GLY A 3 -0.52 7.01 2.60
CA GLY A 3 -1.07 6.20 1.52
C GLY A 3 -0.20 4.99 1.19
N ALA A 4 0.71 4.57 2.10
CA ALA A 4 1.68 3.52 1.82
C ALA A 4 1.04 2.24 1.23
N SER A 5 -0.11 1.84 1.73
CA SER A 5 -0.91 0.74 1.17
C SER A 5 -2.06 1.26 0.31
N GLY A 6 -2.85 2.21 0.84
CA GLY A 6 -4.08 2.70 0.22
C GLY A 6 -3.89 3.45 -1.09
N GLY A 7 -2.73 4.08 -1.31
CA GLY A 7 -2.46 4.90 -2.49
C GLY A 7 -2.56 4.18 -3.84
N PHE A 8 -2.40 2.85 -3.86
CA PHE A 8 -2.67 2.01 -5.03
C PHE A 8 -3.98 1.19 -4.93
N VAL A 9 -4.81 1.44 -3.91
CA VAL A 9 -6.10 0.75 -3.73
C VAL A 9 -7.26 1.72 -3.93
N TRP A 10 -7.31 2.80 -3.14
CA TRP A 10 -8.42 3.75 -3.12
C TRP A 10 -8.74 4.37 -4.47
N PRO A 11 -7.76 4.84 -5.28
CA PRO A 11 -8.06 5.44 -6.59
C PRO A 11 -8.76 4.48 -7.56
N PHE A 12 -8.64 3.18 -7.33
CA PHE A 12 -9.16 2.15 -8.21
C PHE A 12 -10.44 1.49 -7.70
N LEU A 13 -10.58 1.29 -6.40
CA LEU A 13 -11.76 0.68 -5.79
C LEU A 13 -12.78 1.71 -5.32
N TYR A 14 -12.30 2.81 -4.75
CA TYR A 14 -13.12 3.81 -4.07
C TYR A 14 -12.83 5.23 -4.59
N PRO A 15 -13.00 5.51 -5.90
CA PRO A 15 -12.60 6.77 -6.51
C PRO A 15 -13.36 8.00 -5.98
N HIS A 16 -14.50 7.78 -5.31
CA HIS A 16 -15.33 8.84 -4.74
C HIS A 16 -14.96 9.15 -3.28
N SER A 17 -14.24 8.27 -2.61
CA SER A 17 -13.78 8.46 -1.24
C SER A 17 -12.71 9.56 -1.17
N GLU A 18 -12.89 10.51 -0.28
CA GLU A 18 -11.99 11.66 -0.12
C GLU A 18 -10.90 11.35 0.92
N TRP A 19 -9.73 11.02 0.45
CA TRP A 19 -8.55 10.71 1.27
C TRP A 19 -7.29 11.46 0.81
N ASP A 20 -7.32 12.04 -0.36
CA ASP A 20 -6.21 12.64 -1.07
C ASP A 20 -6.18 14.18 -0.95
N PHE A 21 -5.59 14.84 -1.92
CA PHE A 21 -5.52 16.31 -1.98
C PHE A 21 -6.87 17.01 -2.18
N ARG A 22 -7.98 16.31 -2.28
CA ARG A 22 -9.32 16.90 -2.16
C ARG A 22 -9.59 17.42 -0.75
N LEU A 23 -8.94 16.80 0.26
CA LEU A 23 -8.94 17.31 1.63
C LEU A 23 -7.91 18.44 1.75
N GLU A 24 -8.35 19.61 2.19
CA GLU A 24 -7.51 20.81 2.28
C GLU A 24 -6.30 20.65 3.22
N GLN A 25 -6.45 19.86 4.27
CA GLN A 25 -5.42 19.59 5.29
C GLN A 25 -4.30 18.68 4.79
N VAL A 26 -4.51 17.95 3.69
CA VAL A 26 -3.49 17.03 3.14
C VAL A 26 -2.44 17.83 2.39
N ARG A 27 -1.23 17.90 2.93
CA ARG A 27 -0.10 18.63 2.35
C ARG A 27 0.86 17.69 1.60
N SER A 28 0.96 16.45 2.03
CA SER A 28 1.76 15.44 1.35
C SER A 28 1.11 14.06 1.42
N ILE A 29 1.41 13.21 0.46
CA ILE A 29 0.98 11.81 0.40
C ILE A 29 2.20 10.95 0.12
N ASN A 30 2.46 9.95 0.97
CA ASN A 30 3.43 8.90 0.69
C ASN A 30 2.73 7.64 0.20
N VAL A 31 3.33 6.93 -0.75
CA VAL A 31 2.80 5.68 -1.32
C VAL A 31 3.93 4.70 -1.55
N SER A 32 3.75 3.44 -1.12
CA SER A 32 4.75 2.38 -1.35
C SER A 32 4.47 1.64 -2.67
N GLY A 33 5.46 1.63 -3.56
CA GLY A 33 5.36 0.88 -4.81
C GLY A 33 5.37 -0.63 -4.62
N HIS A 34 6.10 -1.12 -3.61
CA HIS A 34 6.29 -2.54 -3.31
C HIS A 34 5.11 -3.23 -2.61
N LYS A 35 4.05 -2.48 -2.31
CA LYS A 35 2.79 -3.04 -1.78
C LYS A 35 1.84 -3.25 -2.97
N PHE A 36 0.74 -2.55 -2.99
CA PHE A 36 -0.25 -2.66 -4.07
C PHE A 36 0.18 -1.99 -5.40
N GLY A 37 1.36 -1.34 -5.44
CA GLY A 37 1.98 -0.88 -6.68
C GLY A 37 2.60 -2.01 -7.53
N LEU A 38 2.70 -3.24 -6.99
CA LEU A 38 3.08 -4.46 -7.71
C LEU A 38 4.52 -4.44 -8.25
N VAL A 39 5.44 -3.91 -7.45
CA VAL A 39 6.89 -3.97 -7.71
C VAL A 39 7.63 -4.44 -6.46
N TYR A 40 8.89 -4.82 -6.59
CA TYR A 40 9.73 -5.15 -5.44
C TYR A 40 10.11 -3.91 -4.62
N PRO A 41 10.58 -4.08 -3.37
CA PRO A 41 11.11 -2.98 -2.56
C PRO A 41 12.20 -2.20 -3.29
N GLY A 42 12.23 -0.90 -3.08
CA GLY A 42 13.20 0.01 -3.69
C GLY A 42 12.59 1.25 -4.35
N ILE A 43 11.28 1.40 -4.27
CA ILE A 43 10.58 2.61 -4.72
C ILE A 43 9.46 2.99 -3.76
N GLY A 44 9.36 4.28 -3.51
CA GLY A 44 8.22 4.93 -2.87
C GLY A 44 7.92 6.25 -3.57
N TRP A 45 6.70 6.69 -3.45
CA TRP A 45 6.22 7.96 -3.95
C TRP A 45 6.00 8.91 -2.79
N LEU A 46 6.57 10.11 -2.86
CA LEU A 46 6.29 11.20 -1.96
C LEU A 46 5.82 12.39 -2.80
N ILE A 47 4.55 12.71 -2.69
CA ILE A 47 3.88 13.73 -3.49
C ILE A 47 3.50 14.86 -2.55
N PHE A 48 3.85 16.08 -2.89
CA PHE A 48 3.46 17.29 -2.17
C PHE A 48 2.36 18.02 -2.92
N ARG A 49 1.48 18.70 -2.18
CA ARG A 49 0.43 19.54 -2.77
C ARG A 49 1.04 20.70 -3.55
N GLU A 50 1.99 21.40 -2.91
CA GLU A 50 2.64 22.57 -3.45
C GLU A 50 4.15 22.51 -3.20
N LYS A 51 4.91 23.26 -4.00
CA LYS A 51 6.37 23.35 -3.83
C LYS A 51 6.76 23.93 -2.46
N SER A 52 5.96 24.82 -1.90
CA SER A 52 6.14 25.39 -0.56
C SER A 52 5.99 24.39 0.59
N ASP A 53 5.37 23.23 0.35
CA ASP A 53 5.26 22.16 1.33
C ASP A 53 6.55 21.30 1.41
N LEU A 54 7.47 21.52 0.48
CA LEU A 54 8.78 20.88 0.48
C LEU A 54 9.65 21.52 1.56
N VAL A 55 10.23 20.71 2.43
CA VAL A 55 11.16 21.22 3.47
C VAL A 55 12.44 21.79 2.85
N ASP A 56 12.96 22.84 3.46
CA ASP A 56 14.20 23.53 3.03
C ASP A 56 15.49 22.67 3.21
N LEU A 57 15.35 21.41 3.66
CA LEU A 57 16.44 20.45 3.86
C LEU A 57 16.74 19.60 2.61
N VAL A 58 16.59 20.21 1.44
CA VAL A 58 16.99 19.58 0.18
C VAL A 58 18.49 19.80 -0.02
N PHE A 59 19.28 18.73 -0.10
CA PHE A 59 20.67 18.85 -0.50
C PHE A 59 20.72 19.09 -2.01
N GLU A 60 21.45 20.14 -2.42
CA GLU A 60 21.75 20.38 -3.81
C GLU A 60 23.08 19.73 -4.17
N GLU A 61 23.05 18.77 -5.08
CA GLU A 61 24.26 18.16 -5.63
C GLU A 61 24.56 18.75 -7.01
N ASN A 62 25.78 19.17 -7.22
CA ASN A 62 26.27 19.66 -8.51
C ASN A 62 27.39 18.73 -9.04
N TYR A 63 27.06 17.44 -9.16
CA TYR A 63 28.04 16.45 -9.54
C TYR A 63 28.26 16.35 -11.07
N LEU A 64 27.22 16.58 -11.84
CA LEU A 64 27.23 16.47 -13.31
C LEU A 64 27.06 17.80 -14.04
N GLY A 65 27.45 18.91 -13.39
CA GLY A 65 27.27 20.25 -13.96
C GLY A 65 25.83 20.76 -13.96
N LYS A 66 24.95 20.10 -13.23
CA LYS A 66 23.55 20.42 -13.06
C LYS A 66 23.19 20.28 -11.58
N THR A 67 22.51 21.27 -11.04
CA THR A 67 22.04 21.22 -9.66
C THR A 67 20.81 20.35 -9.58
N ASP A 68 20.93 19.18 -8.98
CA ASP A 68 19.82 18.26 -8.75
C ASP A 68 19.52 18.19 -7.25
N PRO A 69 18.27 18.46 -6.83
CA PRO A 69 17.87 18.35 -5.43
C PRO A 69 17.75 16.88 -5.01
N THR A 70 18.33 16.55 -3.87
CA THR A 70 18.25 15.19 -3.29
C THR A 70 17.77 15.22 -1.84
N PHE A 71 17.01 14.20 -1.44
CA PHE A 71 16.54 13.98 -0.06
C PHE A 71 17.21 12.80 0.61
N THR A 72 18.13 12.13 -0.06
CA THR A 72 18.73 10.90 0.41
C THR A 72 20.22 11.13 0.72
N LEU A 73 20.71 10.41 1.72
CA LEU A 73 22.14 10.32 2.03
C LEU A 73 22.86 9.27 1.16
N ASN A 74 22.13 8.49 0.39
CA ASN A 74 22.70 7.52 -0.53
C ASN A 74 23.15 8.21 -1.80
N PHE A 75 24.35 7.89 -2.26
CA PHE A 75 24.91 8.46 -3.48
C PHE A 75 24.27 7.86 -4.74
N SER A 76 24.63 6.63 -5.08
CA SER A 76 24.04 5.95 -6.24
C SER A 76 22.81 5.17 -5.86
N THR A 77 21.69 5.40 -6.56
CA THR A 77 20.43 4.68 -6.36
C THR A 77 20.06 3.93 -7.64
N GLY A 78 19.59 2.68 -7.48
CA GLY A 78 19.14 1.89 -8.62
C GLY A 78 17.82 2.41 -9.18
N SER A 79 17.68 2.49 -10.49
CA SER A 79 16.46 2.90 -11.18
C SER A 79 15.56 1.73 -11.61
N ALA A 80 15.97 0.49 -11.35
CA ALA A 80 15.25 -0.70 -11.81
C ALA A 80 13.78 -0.72 -11.34
N MET A 81 13.52 -0.38 -10.08
CA MET A 81 12.15 -0.35 -9.55
C MET A 81 11.34 0.84 -10.07
N VAL A 82 11.98 1.95 -10.39
CA VAL A 82 11.33 3.10 -11.05
C VAL A 82 10.84 2.67 -12.44
N LEU A 83 11.69 2.00 -13.21
CA LEU A 83 11.34 1.48 -14.54
C LEU A 83 10.26 0.40 -14.46
N ALA A 84 10.33 -0.51 -13.47
CA ALA A 84 9.31 -1.54 -13.25
C ALA A 84 7.95 -0.91 -12.90
N GLN A 85 7.93 0.10 -12.03
CA GLN A 85 6.70 0.80 -11.68
C GLN A 85 6.12 1.56 -12.88
N TYR A 86 6.98 2.24 -13.64
CA TYR A 86 6.57 2.92 -14.86
C TYR A 86 5.97 1.94 -15.88
N TYR A 87 6.63 0.79 -16.08
CA TYR A 87 6.11 -0.27 -16.94
C TYR A 87 4.73 -0.74 -16.50
N ASN A 88 4.54 -1.00 -15.20
CA ASN A 88 3.24 -1.42 -14.66
C ASN A 88 2.16 -0.36 -14.89
N LEU A 89 2.47 0.92 -14.67
CA LEU A 89 1.53 2.02 -14.90
C LEU A 89 1.11 2.11 -16.37
N VAL A 90 2.06 1.99 -17.30
CA VAL A 90 1.79 2.03 -18.72
C VAL A 90 1.07 0.75 -19.20
N ARG A 91 1.50 -0.42 -18.72
CA ARG A 91 0.97 -1.72 -19.15
C ARG A 91 -0.45 -2.00 -18.66
N TYR A 92 -0.73 -1.71 -17.40
CA TYR A 92 -2.03 -1.97 -16.79
C TYR A 92 -2.98 -0.78 -16.91
N GLY A 93 -2.46 0.42 -16.78
CA GLY A 93 -3.27 1.64 -16.72
C GLY A 93 -4.33 1.58 -15.62
N ARG A 94 -5.30 2.45 -15.67
CA ARG A 94 -6.40 2.47 -14.70
C ARG A 94 -7.22 1.18 -14.74
N ALA A 95 -7.54 0.70 -15.92
CA ALA A 95 -8.38 -0.49 -16.09
C ALA A 95 -7.74 -1.75 -15.51
N GLY A 96 -6.46 -1.98 -15.79
CA GLY A 96 -5.72 -3.13 -15.27
C GLY A 96 -5.55 -3.09 -13.76
N TYR A 97 -5.16 -1.95 -13.20
CA TYR A 97 -5.09 -1.81 -11.73
C TYR A 97 -6.46 -1.99 -11.07
N THR A 98 -7.53 -1.43 -11.63
CA THR A 98 -8.89 -1.65 -11.11
C THR A 98 -9.26 -3.13 -11.11
N TYR A 99 -8.97 -3.85 -12.19
CA TYR A 99 -9.23 -5.29 -12.27
C TYR A 99 -8.45 -6.08 -11.22
N ILE A 100 -7.15 -5.80 -11.08
CA ILE A 100 -6.30 -6.47 -10.07
C ILE A 100 -6.79 -6.19 -8.66
N MET A 101 -7.06 -4.93 -8.32
CA MET A 101 -7.53 -4.56 -6.99
C MET A 101 -8.90 -5.18 -6.66
N LYS A 102 -9.82 -5.24 -7.63
CA LYS A 102 -11.11 -5.94 -7.46
C LYS A 102 -10.93 -7.42 -7.18
N ASN A 103 -10.01 -8.10 -7.87
CA ASN A 103 -9.71 -9.51 -7.61
C ASN A 103 -9.12 -9.72 -6.22
N MET A 104 -8.18 -8.86 -5.79
CA MET A 104 -7.63 -8.91 -4.44
C MET A 104 -8.71 -8.70 -3.38
N GLN A 105 -9.61 -7.74 -3.59
CA GLN A 105 -10.72 -7.48 -2.69
C GLN A 105 -11.71 -8.67 -2.63
N GLN A 106 -11.97 -9.29 -3.77
CA GLN A 106 -12.81 -10.49 -3.81
C GLN A 106 -12.18 -11.66 -3.05
N ASN A 107 -10.86 -11.86 -3.19
CA ASN A 107 -10.15 -12.89 -2.43
C ASN A 107 -10.21 -12.63 -0.92
N ALA A 108 -10.07 -11.38 -0.49
CA ALA A 108 -10.21 -11.01 0.92
C ALA A 108 -11.65 -11.32 1.43
N ARG A 109 -12.68 -10.99 0.66
CA ARG A 109 -14.07 -11.30 1.02
C ARG A 109 -14.31 -12.80 1.17
N VAL A 110 -13.82 -13.61 0.21
CA VAL A 110 -13.95 -15.07 0.27
C VAL A 110 -13.24 -15.63 1.52
N LEU A 111 -12.08 -15.08 1.90
CA LEU A 111 -11.40 -15.48 3.12
C LEU A 111 -12.21 -15.08 4.36
N ALA A 112 -12.71 -13.87 4.41
CA ALA A 112 -13.56 -13.37 5.50
C ALA A 112 -14.79 -14.27 5.72
N GLU A 113 -15.55 -14.53 4.67
CA GLU A 113 -16.73 -15.42 4.71
C GLU A 113 -16.40 -16.83 5.23
N LYS A 114 -15.23 -17.37 4.84
CA LYS A 114 -14.80 -18.70 5.32
C LYS A 114 -14.40 -18.67 6.79
N LEU A 115 -13.73 -17.63 7.25
CA LEU A 115 -13.36 -17.48 8.67
C LEU A 115 -14.60 -17.36 9.55
N GLU A 116 -15.57 -16.54 9.15
CA GLU A 116 -16.85 -16.42 9.85
C GLU A 116 -17.62 -17.75 9.89
N ALA A 117 -17.66 -18.47 8.77
CA ALA A 117 -18.34 -19.76 8.67
C ALA A 117 -17.73 -20.85 9.58
N MET A 118 -16.47 -20.70 10.01
CA MET A 118 -15.85 -21.61 10.98
C MET A 118 -16.38 -21.41 12.41
N GLY A 119 -17.01 -20.27 12.72
CA GLY A 119 -17.60 -19.96 14.02
C GLY A 119 -16.59 -19.80 15.16
N ARG A 120 -15.28 -19.74 14.86
CA ARG A 120 -14.18 -19.58 15.82
C ARG A 120 -13.46 -18.25 15.69
N PHE A 121 -13.78 -17.49 14.65
CA PHE A 121 -13.13 -16.22 14.34
C PHE A 121 -14.16 -15.12 14.26
N GLU A 122 -13.81 -13.98 14.79
CA GLU A 122 -14.52 -12.72 14.68
C GLU A 122 -13.72 -11.77 13.80
N LEU A 123 -14.36 -11.18 12.80
CA LEU A 123 -13.70 -10.22 11.92
C LEU A 123 -13.55 -8.86 12.61
N ILE A 124 -12.40 -8.22 12.41
CA ILE A 124 -12.09 -6.89 12.92
C ILE A 124 -11.97 -5.94 11.74
N GLY A 125 -12.70 -4.84 11.77
CA GLY A 125 -12.57 -3.78 10.78
C GLY A 125 -13.90 -3.25 10.27
N PRO A 126 -13.87 -2.26 9.39
CA PRO A 126 -15.08 -1.70 8.79
C PRO A 126 -15.68 -2.66 7.76
N ASP A 127 -16.99 -2.66 7.67
CA ASP A 127 -17.74 -3.47 6.70
C ASP A 127 -17.71 -2.91 5.27
N GLU A 128 -17.24 -1.67 5.11
CA GLU A 128 -17.29 -0.92 3.85
C GLU A 128 -15.92 -0.79 3.18
N GLU A 129 -15.50 0.44 2.90
CA GLU A 129 -14.26 0.74 2.17
C GLU A 129 -13.01 0.34 2.97
N GLN A 130 -12.31 -0.70 2.53
CA GLN A 130 -11.12 -1.21 3.20
C GLN A 130 -10.05 -1.72 2.22
N LEU A 131 -8.85 -1.92 2.72
CA LEU A 131 -7.79 -2.60 1.98
C LEU A 131 -8.19 -4.06 1.69
N PRO A 132 -7.64 -4.68 0.63
CA PRO A 132 -7.80 -6.11 0.36
C PRO A 132 -7.02 -6.95 1.39
N LEU A 133 -7.48 -6.97 2.61
CA LEU A 133 -6.95 -7.74 3.73
C LEU A 133 -8.11 -8.18 4.64
N VAL A 134 -7.84 -9.16 5.50
CA VAL A 134 -8.78 -9.60 6.52
C VAL A 134 -8.07 -9.55 7.86
N ALA A 135 -8.61 -8.77 8.80
CA ALA A 135 -8.20 -8.80 10.19
C ALA A 135 -9.22 -9.60 10.99
N PHE A 136 -8.75 -10.47 11.85
CA PHE A 136 -9.61 -11.33 12.66
C PHE A 136 -9.00 -11.59 14.04
N GLN A 137 -9.82 -11.98 14.98
CA GLN A 137 -9.44 -12.50 16.28
C GLN A 137 -10.18 -13.80 16.55
N LEU A 138 -9.67 -14.60 17.47
CA LEU A 138 -10.36 -15.79 17.95
C LEU A 138 -11.49 -15.40 18.90
N THR A 139 -12.61 -16.13 18.82
CA THR A 139 -13.66 -16.07 19.85
C THR A 139 -13.16 -16.70 21.14
N GLU A 140 -13.80 -16.41 22.29
CA GLU A 140 -13.45 -17.02 23.57
C GLU A 140 -13.67 -18.55 23.57
N GLY A 141 -12.89 -19.26 24.38
CA GLY A 141 -13.05 -20.71 24.63
C GLY A 141 -12.31 -21.62 23.68
N ASN A 142 -11.30 -21.14 22.96
CA ASN A 142 -10.37 -21.96 22.19
C ASN A 142 -9.17 -22.42 23.05
N ASP A 143 -8.62 -23.60 22.73
CA ASP A 143 -7.43 -24.15 23.39
C ASP A 143 -6.11 -23.62 22.74
N PHE A 144 -6.20 -22.68 21.80
CA PHE A 144 -5.09 -22.07 21.06
C PHE A 144 -5.39 -20.58 20.82
N ASP A 145 -4.33 -19.81 20.53
CA ASP A 145 -4.42 -18.37 20.26
C ASP A 145 -4.03 -18.00 18.80
N GLU A 146 -4.08 -16.72 18.46
CA GLU A 146 -3.73 -16.22 17.14
C GLU A 146 -2.24 -16.45 16.79
N PHE A 147 -1.37 -16.49 17.79
CA PHE A 147 0.05 -16.77 17.60
C PHE A 147 0.27 -18.24 17.23
N ASP A 148 -0.48 -19.16 17.82
CA ASP A 148 -0.48 -20.58 17.46
C ASP A 148 -0.92 -20.77 16.01
N VAL A 149 -1.97 -20.06 15.58
CA VAL A 149 -2.42 -20.06 14.18
C VAL A 149 -1.32 -19.52 13.25
N ALA A 150 -0.72 -18.40 13.61
CA ALA A 150 0.35 -17.79 12.82
C ALA A 150 1.57 -18.72 12.74
N TRP A 151 1.94 -19.33 13.85
CA TRP A 151 3.07 -20.28 13.91
C TRP A 151 2.80 -21.51 13.02
N GLN A 152 1.64 -22.12 13.13
CA GLN A 152 1.24 -23.29 12.37
C GLN A 152 1.25 -23.02 10.85
N LEU A 153 0.70 -21.86 10.45
CA LEU A 153 0.69 -21.46 9.05
C LEU A 153 2.11 -21.23 8.51
N SER A 154 2.98 -20.59 9.31
CA SER A 154 4.37 -20.33 8.91
C SER A 154 5.21 -21.60 8.85
N ALA A 155 5.00 -22.54 9.80
CA ALA A 155 5.78 -23.79 9.88
C ALA A 155 5.39 -24.80 8.80
N GLU A 156 4.11 -24.88 8.42
CA GLU A 156 3.62 -25.91 7.49
C GLU A 156 3.34 -25.41 6.08
N ARG A 157 3.12 -24.11 5.90
CA ARG A 157 2.68 -23.53 4.62
C ARG A 157 3.58 -22.45 4.08
N GLY A 158 4.55 -21.98 4.90
CA GLY A 158 5.73 -21.15 4.73
C GLY A 158 5.74 -20.08 3.70
#